data_5ab2830dcbf18a265eb81cc6bd5cca9e
#
_entry.id   5ab2830dcbf18a265eb81cc6bd5cca9e
#
_cell.length_a   1.000
_cell.length_b   1.000
_cell.length_c   1.000
_cell.angle_alpha   90.00
_cell.angle_beta   90.00
_cell.angle_gamma   90.00
#
_symmetry.space_group_name_H-M   'P 1'
#
loop_
_entity.id
_entity.type
_entity.pdbx_description
1 polymer ?
#
loop_
_entity_poly.entity_id
_entity_poly.type
_entity_poly.pdbx_seq_one_letter_code
_entity_poly.pdbx_strand_id
1 'polypeptide(L)'
;MLVDFHPLTTENCDHRFETKAHDPSARLRHLAQVRHATCTSPVCRRPASQCDFEHNTPYEAGGRTCLCNANPKCRHDHKLKQHPRWKADQLTDGTIRWTTPSGRAYTTEPTRYPI
;
A
#
# COMPACT_ATOMS: atom_id res chain seq x y z
N MET A 1 -18.99 -13.41 13.53
CA MET A 1 -19.45 -12.59 12.40
C MET A 1 -18.32 -12.50 11.38
N LEU A 2 -18.65 -12.75 10.12
CA LEU A 2 -17.68 -12.57 9.05
C LEU A 2 -17.67 -11.12 8.61
N VAL A 3 -16.48 -10.54 8.55
CA VAL A 3 -16.31 -9.19 8.00
C VAL A 3 -15.83 -9.33 6.58
N ASP A 4 -16.56 -8.70 5.66
CA ASP A 4 -16.20 -8.70 4.25
C ASP A 4 -15.28 -7.52 3.97
N PHE A 5 -14.04 -7.83 3.56
CA PHE A 5 -13.03 -6.81 3.21
C PHE A 5 -12.91 -6.59 1.70
N HIS A 6 -13.88 -7.07 0.92
CA HIS A 6 -13.87 -6.90 -0.54
C HIS A 6 -13.55 -5.47 -0.99
N PRO A 7 -14.12 -4.42 -0.40
CA PRO A 7 -13.80 -3.06 -0.81
C PRO A 7 -12.34 -2.64 -0.61
N LEU A 8 -11.56 -3.44 0.13
CA LEU A 8 -10.17 -3.15 0.40
C LEU A 8 -9.20 -3.83 -0.56
N THR A 9 -9.70 -4.67 -1.47
CA THR A 9 -8.86 -5.33 -2.48
C THR A 9 -8.71 -4.47 -3.73
N THR A 10 -7.63 -4.70 -4.49
CA THR A 10 -7.42 -3.98 -5.75
C THR A 10 -8.34 -4.48 -6.85
N GLU A 11 -8.67 -5.78 -6.85
CA GLU A 11 -9.49 -6.41 -7.88
C GLU A 11 -10.94 -5.90 -7.86
N ASN A 12 -11.48 -5.70 -6.66
CA ASN A 12 -12.87 -5.28 -6.47
C ASN A 12 -12.98 -3.83 -6.03
N CYS A 13 -11.96 -3.03 -6.27
CA CYS A 13 -11.98 -1.63 -5.85
C CYS A 13 -13.00 -0.86 -6.70
N ASP A 14 -13.97 -0.26 -6.04
CA ASP A 14 -14.97 0.59 -6.69
C ASP A 14 -14.52 2.05 -6.78
N HIS A 15 -13.29 2.34 -6.37
CA HIS A 15 -12.69 3.68 -6.36
C HIS A 15 -13.50 4.71 -5.57
N ARG A 16 -14.24 4.23 -4.57
CA ARG A 16 -15.22 5.02 -3.82
C ARG A 16 -14.62 6.22 -3.11
N PHE A 17 -13.40 6.10 -2.63
CA PHE A 17 -12.72 7.14 -1.88
C PHE A 17 -11.56 7.76 -2.65
N GLU A 18 -11.53 7.53 -3.96
CA GLU A 18 -10.49 8.08 -4.83
C GLU A 18 -10.56 9.61 -4.85
N THR A 19 -9.41 10.23 -4.90
CA THR A 19 -9.30 11.65 -5.17
C THR A 19 -8.40 11.86 -6.40
N LYS A 20 -8.67 12.94 -7.14
CA LYS A 20 -7.84 13.30 -8.28
C LYS A 20 -6.55 14.01 -7.88
N ALA A 21 -6.45 14.45 -6.62
CA ALA A 21 -5.26 15.11 -6.12
C ALA A 21 -4.15 14.10 -5.84
N HIS A 22 -2.90 14.60 -5.78
CA HIS A 22 -1.76 13.77 -5.37
C HIS A 22 -1.93 13.28 -3.93
N ASP A 23 -2.40 14.14 -3.02
CA ASP A 23 -2.55 13.79 -1.61
C ASP A 23 -3.91 13.14 -1.36
N PRO A 24 -3.96 12.10 -0.52
CA PRO A 24 -5.21 11.44 -0.20
C PRO A 24 -6.09 12.26 0.74
N SER A 25 -7.39 12.00 0.70
CA SER A 25 -8.28 12.46 1.75
C SER A 25 -7.95 11.77 3.08
N ALA A 26 -8.41 12.35 4.19
CA ALA A 26 -8.23 11.73 5.51
C ALA A 26 -8.86 10.34 5.57
N ARG A 27 -10.03 10.15 4.93
CA ARG A 27 -10.70 8.85 4.90
C ARG A 27 -9.90 7.82 4.12
N LEU A 28 -9.40 8.17 2.96
CA LEU A 28 -8.59 7.26 2.14
C LEU A 28 -7.30 6.87 2.88
N ARG A 29 -6.64 7.84 3.50
CA ARG A 29 -5.44 7.58 4.32
C ARG A 29 -5.77 6.61 5.45
N HIS A 30 -6.90 6.81 6.13
CA HIS A 30 -7.32 5.95 7.22
C HIS A 30 -7.56 4.51 6.74
N LEU A 31 -8.25 4.33 5.62
CA LEU A 31 -8.51 2.99 5.07
C LEU A 31 -7.23 2.28 4.68
N ALA A 32 -6.27 2.98 4.11
CA ALA A 32 -4.96 2.40 3.80
C ALA A 32 -4.25 1.93 5.07
N GLN A 33 -4.33 2.70 6.16
CA GLN A 33 -3.74 2.35 7.45
C GLN A 33 -4.47 1.20 8.13
N VAL A 34 -5.76 1.02 7.88
CA VAL A 34 -6.50 -0.14 8.39
C VAL A 34 -6.06 -1.41 7.67
N ARG A 35 -5.94 -1.35 6.35
CA ARG A 35 -5.51 -2.51 5.57
C ARG A 35 -4.08 -2.92 5.91
N HIS A 36 -3.18 -1.96 6.09
CA HIS A 36 -1.79 -2.20 6.48
C HIS A 36 -1.47 -1.34 7.69
N ALA A 37 -1.49 -1.93 8.86
CA ALA A 37 -1.30 -1.20 10.11
C ALA A 37 0.15 -0.78 10.35
N THR A 38 1.09 -1.37 9.62
CA THR A 38 2.52 -1.02 9.68
C THR A 38 3.07 -0.80 8.28
N CYS A 39 4.29 -0.22 8.22
CA CYS A 39 5.02 -0.12 6.96
C CYS A 39 5.00 -1.44 6.22
N THR A 40 4.80 -1.40 4.89
CA THR A 40 4.67 -2.61 4.08
C THR A 40 6.00 -3.25 3.69
N SER A 41 7.13 -2.68 4.09
CA SER A 41 8.41 -3.36 3.97
C SER A 41 8.43 -4.59 4.87
N PRO A 42 8.92 -5.75 4.40
CA PRO A 42 8.81 -7.02 5.14
C PRO A 42 9.41 -7.01 6.54
N VAL A 43 10.45 -6.21 6.78
CA VAL A 43 11.16 -6.19 8.06
C VAL A 43 10.84 -4.95 8.90
N CYS A 44 10.05 -4.03 8.39
CA CYS A 44 9.74 -2.78 9.10
C CYS A 44 8.48 -2.93 9.94
N ARG A 45 8.53 -2.44 11.18
CA ARG A 45 7.41 -2.48 12.11
C ARG A 45 6.87 -1.09 12.43
N ARG A 46 7.29 -0.07 11.70
CA ARG A 46 6.84 1.30 11.97
C ARG A 46 5.33 1.40 11.77
N PRO A 47 4.59 2.00 12.73
CA PRO A 47 3.14 2.17 12.56
C PRO A 47 2.79 2.97 11.31
N ALA A 48 1.70 2.59 10.65
CA ALA A 48 1.26 3.23 9.42
C ALA A 48 1.02 4.73 9.60
N SER A 49 0.61 5.16 10.79
CA SER A 49 0.42 6.59 11.11
C SER A 49 1.70 7.41 11.00
N GLN A 50 2.86 6.77 11.05
CA GLN A 50 4.17 7.41 10.90
C GLN A 50 4.78 7.17 9.53
N CYS A 51 4.01 6.60 8.60
CA CYS A 51 4.45 6.30 7.25
C CYS A 51 3.88 7.29 6.25
N ASP A 52 4.55 7.39 5.09
CA ASP A 52 4.00 8.10 3.95
C ASP A 52 2.89 7.27 3.31
N PHE A 53 1.91 7.96 2.72
CA PHE A 53 0.95 7.34 1.81
C PHE A 53 1.65 7.19 0.46
N GLU A 54 1.95 5.96 0.05
CA GLU A 54 2.70 5.72 -1.15
C GLU A 54 1.82 5.25 -2.29
N HIS A 55 2.05 5.83 -3.49
CA HIS A 55 1.44 5.37 -4.74
C HIS A 55 2.30 4.25 -5.33
N ASN A 56 1.72 3.07 -5.57
CA ASN A 56 2.47 1.96 -6.19
C ASN A 56 2.87 2.30 -7.62
N THR A 57 1.91 2.75 -8.43
CA THR A 57 2.20 3.43 -9.68
C THR A 57 2.30 4.91 -9.35
N PRO A 58 3.42 5.57 -9.64
CA PRO A 58 3.60 6.98 -9.30
C PRO A 58 2.49 7.86 -9.86
N TYR A 59 2.09 8.85 -9.08
CA TYR A 59 1.06 9.79 -9.50
C TYR A 59 1.44 10.47 -10.82
N GLU A 60 2.69 10.86 -10.98
CA GLU A 60 3.21 11.51 -12.19
C GLU A 60 3.14 10.59 -13.42
N ALA A 61 3.10 9.29 -13.21
CA ALA A 61 2.96 8.29 -14.26
C ALA A 61 1.52 7.85 -14.50
N GLY A 62 0.55 8.61 -13.97
CA GLY A 62 -0.86 8.30 -14.12
C GLY A 62 -1.45 7.42 -13.03
N GLY A 63 -0.70 7.19 -11.95
CA GLY A 63 -1.19 6.39 -10.83
C GLY A 63 -2.33 7.07 -10.09
N ARG A 64 -3.32 6.28 -9.66
CA ARG A 64 -4.48 6.79 -8.94
C ARG A 64 -4.15 7.06 -7.47
N THR A 65 -4.73 8.12 -6.91
CA THR A 65 -4.78 8.31 -5.46
C THR A 65 -6.03 7.59 -4.96
N CYS A 66 -5.88 6.29 -4.79
CA CYS A 66 -6.96 5.36 -4.50
C CYS A 66 -6.41 4.19 -3.68
N LEU A 67 -7.28 3.54 -2.93
CA LEU A 67 -6.91 2.39 -2.10
C LEU A 67 -6.27 1.26 -2.92
N CYS A 68 -6.67 1.10 -4.19
CA CYS A 68 -6.13 0.07 -5.07
C CYS A 68 -4.69 0.36 -5.55
N ASN A 69 -4.15 1.53 -5.26
CA ASN A 69 -2.82 1.95 -5.69
C ASN A 69 -2.02 2.57 -4.54
N ALA A 70 -2.26 2.11 -3.32
CA ALA A 70 -1.68 2.77 -2.15
C ALA A 70 -1.28 1.78 -1.07
N ASN A 71 -0.26 2.14 -0.32
CA ASN A 71 0.13 1.43 0.89
C ASN A 71 1.02 2.34 1.75
N PRO A 72 1.11 2.09 3.08
CA PRO A 72 2.02 2.86 3.92
C PRO A 72 3.45 2.36 3.77
N LYS A 73 4.39 3.29 3.58
CA LYS A 73 5.83 3.02 3.64
C LYS A 73 6.50 4.12 4.43
N CYS A 74 7.40 3.75 5.34
CA CYS A 74 8.20 4.76 6.03
C CYS A 74 9.08 5.50 5.02
N ARG A 75 9.57 6.68 5.40
CA ARG A 75 10.33 7.53 4.49
C ARG A 75 11.54 6.81 3.89
N HIS A 76 12.23 6.00 4.68
CA HIS A 76 13.39 5.24 4.21
C HIS A 76 12.98 4.23 3.12
N ASP A 77 11.93 3.45 3.37
CA ASP A 77 11.52 2.38 2.44
C ASP A 77 10.82 2.96 1.20
N HIS A 78 10.16 4.10 1.33
CA HIS A 78 9.61 4.82 0.20
C HIS A 78 10.73 5.23 -0.77
N LYS A 79 11.84 5.76 -0.23
CA LYS A 79 12.99 6.13 -1.06
C LYS A 79 13.66 4.91 -1.68
N LEU A 80 13.74 3.81 -0.94
CA LEU A 80 14.32 2.57 -1.44
C LEU A 80 13.56 2.05 -2.65
N LYS A 81 12.24 2.10 -2.61
CA LYS A 81 11.40 1.68 -3.73
C LYS A 81 11.69 2.48 -5.01
N GLN A 82 12.14 3.71 -4.89
CA GLN A 82 12.49 4.56 -6.03
C GLN A 82 13.82 4.19 -6.68
N HIS A 83 14.62 3.32 -6.04
CA HIS A 83 15.85 2.82 -6.63
C HIS A 83 15.52 1.92 -7.82
N PRO A 84 16.18 2.08 -9.00
CA PRO A 84 15.76 1.40 -10.23
C PRO A 84 15.85 -0.13 -10.18
N ARG A 85 16.64 -0.70 -9.26
CA ARG A 85 16.77 -2.16 -9.14
C ARG A 85 15.90 -2.77 -8.05
N TRP A 86 15.15 -1.95 -7.32
CA TRP A 86 14.15 -2.41 -6.35
C TRP A 86 12.77 -2.24 -6.94
N LYS A 87 11.89 -3.20 -6.69
CA LYS A 87 10.53 -3.17 -7.21
C LYS A 87 9.55 -3.54 -6.10
N ALA A 88 8.43 -2.83 -6.05
CA ALA A 88 7.34 -3.16 -5.14
C ALA A 88 6.04 -3.13 -5.92
N ASP A 89 5.31 -4.25 -5.91
CA ASP A 89 4.04 -4.41 -6.62
C ASP A 89 2.92 -4.64 -5.62
N GLN A 90 1.75 -4.06 -5.87
CA GLN A 90 0.55 -4.36 -5.12
C GLN A 90 -0.26 -5.41 -5.86
N LEU A 91 -0.53 -6.53 -5.18
CA LEU A 91 -1.32 -7.61 -5.74
C LEU A 91 -2.82 -7.37 -5.49
N THR A 92 -3.67 -8.20 -6.10
CA THR A 92 -5.12 -7.98 -6.08
C THR A 92 -5.74 -8.03 -4.69
N ASP A 93 -5.17 -8.82 -3.77
CA ASP A 93 -5.63 -8.93 -2.38
C ASP A 93 -5.06 -7.84 -1.47
N GLY A 94 -4.26 -6.92 -2.01
CA GLY A 94 -3.58 -5.88 -1.24
C GLY A 94 -2.20 -6.27 -0.74
N THR A 95 -1.76 -7.51 -0.95
CA THR A 95 -0.39 -7.94 -0.62
C THR A 95 0.62 -7.10 -1.41
N ILE A 96 1.67 -6.66 -0.73
CA ILE A 96 2.78 -5.96 -1.38
C ILE A 96 3.93 -6.93 -1.58
N ARG A 97 4.40 -7.05 -2.82
CA ARG A 97 5.54 -7.90 -3.15
C ARG A 97 6.75 -7.02 -3.49
N TRP A 98 7.81 -7.17 -2.68
CA TRP A 98 9.08 -6.53 -2.92
C TRP A 98 10.01 -7.48 -3.67
N THR A 99 10.66 -6.98 -4.71
CA THR A 99 11.69 -7.71 -5.45
C THR A 99 13.01 -6.97 -5.29
N THR A 100 14.03 -7.69 -4.80
CA THR A 100 15.37 -7.13 -4.58
C THR A 100 16.17 -7.13 -5.89
N PRO A 101 17.31 -6.41 -5.94
CA PRO A 101 18.20 -6.45 -7.11
C PRO A 101 18.71 -7.85 -7.45
N SER A 102 18.78 -8.75 -6.48
CA SER A 102 19.20 -10.15 -6.72
C SER A 102 18.06 -11.03 -7.25
N GLY A 103 16.85 -10.50 -7.40
CA GLY A 103 15.69 -11.22 -7.88
C GLY A 103 14.89 -11.94 -6.80
N ARG A 104 15.25 -11.81 -5.53
CA ARG A 104 14.47 -12.39 -4.43
C ARG A 104 13.21 -11.59 -4.19
N ALA A 105 12.11 -12.30 -3.87
CA ALA A 105 10.83 -11.68 -3.59
C ALA A 105 10.44 -11.88 -2.12
N TYR A 106 9.90 -10.82 -1.52
CA TYR A 106 9.34 -10.83 -0.16
C TYR A 106 7.95 -10.21 -0.21
N THR A 107 7.02 -10.75 0.57
CA THR A 107 5.64 -10.27 0.58
C THR A 107 5.25 -9.75 1.95
N THR A 108 4.40 -8.72 1.96
CA THR A 108 3.72 -8.21 3.15
C THR A 108 2.22 -8.28 2.89
N GLU A 109 1.54 -9.14 3.64
CA GLU A 109 0.09 -9.30 3.52
C GLU A 109 -0.66 -8.17 4.24
N PRO A 110 -1.92 -7.92 3.86
CA PRO A 110 -2.78 -7.04 4.65
C PRO A 110 -2.85 -7.50 6.11
N THR A 111 -3.01 -6.54 7.00
CA THR A 111 -3.06 -6.82 8.44
C THR A 111 -4.29 -7.67 8.76
N ARG A 112 -4.10 -8.70 9.58
CA ARG A 112 -5.19 -9.51 10.08
C ARG A 112 -5.55 -9.04 11.47
N TYR A 113 -6.82 -8.79 11.70
CA TYR A 113 -7.34 -8.35 12.99
C TYR A 113 -8.09 -9.50 13.66
N PRO A 114 -7.94 -9.67 14.97
CA PRO A 114 -8.74 -10.66 15.70
C PRO A 114 -10.21 -10.22 15.70
N ILE A 115 -11.05 -11.07 15.20
CA ILE A 115 -12.50 -10.80 15.07
C ILE A 115 -13.26 -11.92 15.73
#